data_4579af36804350ffeb4a6340f76cf2c5
#
_entry.id   4579af36804350ffeb4a6340f76cf2c5
#
_cell.length_a   1.000
_cell.length_b   1.000
_cell.length_c   1.000
_cell.angle_alpha   90.00
_cell.angle_beta   90.00
_cell.angle_gamma   90.00
#
_symmetry.space_group_name_H-M   'P 1'
#
loop_
_entity.id
_entity.type
_entity.pdbx_description
1 polymer ?
#
loop_
_entity_poly.entity_id
_entity_poly.type
_entity_poly.pdbx_seq_one_letter_code
_entity_poly.pdbx_strand_id
1 'polypeptide(L)'
;MKKISNQINNERLWERHESLANFGLCEDGGVNRQALSIDDLNARKQIVKWLEKTNIKVFTDDISNIFFRLEGIDKKSPPVLIGSHLDSQPSGGKYDGVFGVLAGIEIIQTLSEKKIIPE
;
A
#
# COMPACT_ATOMS: atom_id res chain seq x y z
N MET A 1 21.03 5.93 17.39
CA MET A 1 20.22 5.60 16.19
C MET A 1 18.84 6.19 16.35
N LYS A 2 18.41 7.13 15.48
CA LYS A 2 17.02 7.63 15.51
C LYS A 2 16.09 6.45 15.19
N LYS A 3 15.07 6.23 16.01
CA LYS A 3 14.08 5.15 15.76
C LYS A 3 13.45 5.37 14.38
N ILE A 4 13.36 4.34 13.56
CA ILE A 4 12.74 4.38 12.21
C ILE A 4 11.31 4.88 12.30
N SER A 5 10.59 4.53 13.36
CA SER A 5 9.22 5.01 13.62
C SER A 5 9.07 6.54 13.53
N ASN A 6 10.12 7.30 13.85
CA ASN A 6 10.10 8.76 13.76
C ASN A 6 10.41 9.29 12.35
N GLN A 7 10.59 8.41 11.37
CA GLN A 7 10.92 8.75 9.98
C GLN A 7 9.73 8.57 9.03
N ILE A 8 8.64 8.00 9.51
CA ILE A 8 7.40 7.81 8.74
C ILE A 8 6.86 9.16 8.29
N ASN A 9 6.48 9.27 7.02
CA ASN A 9 5.88 10.47 6.48
C ASN A 9 4.34 10.41 6.68
N ASN A 10 3.89 11.00 7.78
CA ASN A 10 2.48 11.01 8.15
C ASN A 10 1.60 11.76 7.14
N GLU A 11 2.09 12.86 6.56
CA GLU A 11 1.35 13.63 5.56
C GLU A 11 1.12 12.79 4.31
N ARG A 12 2.17 12.16 3.77
CA ARG A 12 2.07 11.24 2.62
C ARG A 12 1.13 10.08 2.88
N LEU A 13 1.18 9.48 4.06
CA LEU A 13 0.29 8.38 4.45
C LEU A 13 -1.18 8.86 4.43
N TRP A 14 -1.45 10.03 4.99
CA TRP A 14 -2.79 10.62 5.03
C TRP A 14 -3.29 10.99 3.62
N GLU A 15 -2.49 11.70 2.84
CA GLU A 15 -2.82 12.08 1.46
C GLU A 15 -3.16 10.87 0.59
N ARG A 16 -2.44 9.76 0.76
CA ARG A 16 -2.73 8.50 0.06
C ARG A 16 -4.05 7.87 0.48
N HIS A 17 -4.39 7.94 1.76
CA HIS A 17 -5.70 7.52 2.24
C HIS A 17 -6.83 8.30 1.57
N GLU A 18 -6.75 9.62 1.60
CA GLU A 18 -7.74 10.49 0.97
C GLU A 18 -7.81 10.26 -0.55
N SER A 19 -6.67 10.08 -1.20
CA SER A 19 -6.62 9.77 -2.64
C SER A 19 -7.31 8.46 -2.98
N LEU A 20 -7.05 7.39 -2.23
CA LEU A 20 -7.67 6.08 -2.48
C LEU A 20 -9.16 6.07 -2.17
N ALA A 21 -9.63 6.88 -1.23
CA ALA A 21 -11.04 7.00 -0.92
C ALA A 21 -11.89 7.49 -2.10
N ASN A 22 -11.28 8.17 -3.09
CA ASN A 22 -12.00 8.62 -4.28
C ASN A 22 -12.38 7.48 -5.25
N PHE A 23 -11.69 6.34 -5.18
CA PHE A 23 -12.05 5.17 -5.99
C PHE A 23 -13.19 4.39 -5.33
N GLY A 24 -14.39 4.54 -5.87
CA GLY A 24 -15.61 3.97 -5.33
C GLY A 24 -16.30 4.83 -4.26
N LEU A 25 -15.99 6.14 -4.19
CA LEU A 25 -16.61 7.05 -3.22
C LEU A 25 -18.15 7.08 -3.37
N CYS A 26 -18.85 6.88 -2.27
CA CYS A 26 -20.31 6.92 -2.18
C CYS A 26 -20.79 8.29 -1.69
N GLU A 27 -22.09 8.61 -1.96
CA GLU A 27 -22.71 9.86 -1.53
C GLU A 27 -22.73 10.04 0.01
N ASP A 28 -22.81 8.93 0.73
CA ASP A 28 -22.76 8.90 2.22
C ASP A 28 -21.36 9.06 2.80
N GLY A 29 -20.35 9.23 1.93
CA GLY A 29 -18.96 9.34 2.31
C GLY A 29 -18.24 8.01 2.54
N GLY A 30 -18.92 6.88 2.39
CA GLY A 30 -18.34 5.55 2.38
C GLY A 30 -17.65 5.22 1.05
N VAL A 31 -17.15 4.01 0.93
CA VAL A 31 -16.48 3.49 -0.27
C VAL A 31 -17.12 2.18 -0.69
N ASN A 32 -17.45 2.07 -1.98
CA ASN A 32 -17.91 0.85 -2.63
C ASN A 32 -16.88 0.42 -3.69
N ARG A 33 -15.78 -0.13 -3.25
CA ARG A 33 -14.70 -0.65 -4.11
C ARG A 33 -14.60 -2.15 -3.97
N GLN A 34 -15.52 -2.86 -4.57
CA GLN A 34 -15.54 -4.31 -4.52
C GLN A 34 -14.34 -4.90 -5.27
N ALA A 35 -13.83 -6.02 -4.77
CA ALA A 35 -12.72 -6.74 -5.41
C ALA A 35 -13.00 -7.02 -6.88
N LEU A 36 -11.99 -6.84 -7.74
CA LEU A 36 -12.06 -7.02 -9.20
C LEU A 36 -12.99 -6.04 -9.94
N SER A 37 -13.50 -5.01 -9.27
CA SER A 37 -14.21 -3.91 -9.91
C SER A 37 -13.25 -2.97 -10.64
N ILE A 38 -13.81 -2.05 -11.46
CA ILE A 38 -13.03 -1.01 -12.11
C ILE A 38 -12.39 -0.05 -11.09
N ASP A 39 -13.07 0.22 -9.97
CA ASP A 39 -12.53 1.05 -8.89
C ASP A 39 -11.38 0.37 -8.16
N ASP A 40 -11.46 -0.94 -7.92
CA ASP A 40 -10.35 -1.72 -7.37
C ASP A 40 -9.15 -1.71 -8.32
N LEU A 41 -9.37 -1.90 -9.62
CA LEU A 41 -8.31 -1.83 -10.62
C LEU A 41 -7.63 -0.44 -10.65
N ASN A 42 -8.40 0.62 -10.58
CA ASN A 42 -7.89 1.98 -10.61
C ASN A 42 -7.13 2.33 -9.33
N ALA A 43 -7.62 1.90 -8.17
CA ALA A 43 -6.91 2.05 -6.88
C ALA A 43 -5.55 1.33 -6.92
N ARG A 44 -5.49 0.09 -7.43
CA ARG A 44 -4.24 -0.68 -7.62
C ARG A 44 -3.26 0.03 -8.55
N LYS A 45 -3.73 0.54 -9.70
CA LYS A 45 -2.91 1.33 -10.63
C LYS A 45 -2.34 2.58 -9.97
N GLN A 46 -3.14 3.26 -9.16
CA GLN A 46 -2.70 4.45 -8.44
C GLN A 46 -1.57 4.13 -7.46
N ILE A 47 -1.64 3.03 -6.72
CA ILE A 47 -0.56 2.60 -5.81
C ILE A 47 0.71 2.30 -6.59
N VAL A 48 0.61 1.55 -7.69
CA VAL A 48 1.76 1.24 -8.55
C VAL A 48 2.42 2.52 -9.03
N LYS A 49 1.63 3.49 -9.50
CA LYS A 49 2.13 4.80 -9.96
C LYS A 49 2.91 5.56 -8.89
N TRP A 50 2.50 5.50 -7.62
CA TRP A 50 3.25 6.15 -6.54
C TRP A 50 4.64 5.55 -6.33
N LEU A 51 4.83 4.28 -6.72
CA LEU A 51 6.06 3.53 -6.48
C LEU A 51 6.97 3.43 -7.71
N GLU A 52 6.55 3.91 -8.89
CA GLU A 52 7.29 3.79 -10.17
C GLU A 52 8.73 4.31 -10.10
N LYS A 53 8.98 5.34 -9.28
CA LYS A 53 10.31 5.96 -9.15
C LYS A 53 11.12 5.46 -7.95
N THR A 54 10.68 4.37 -7.36
CA THR A 54 11.35 3.73 -6.22
C THR A 54 12.07 2.46 -6.66
N ASN A 55 12.88 1.87 -5.78
CA ASN A 55 13.49 0.55 -5.99
C ASN A 55 12.59 -0.60 -5.48
N ILE A 56 11.31 -0.32 -5.20
CA ILE A 56 10.34 -1.31 -4.76
C ILE A 56 9.82 -2.06 -5.98
N LYS A 57 9.96 -3.38 -5.97
CA LYS A 57 9.43 -4.24 -7.03
C LYS A 57 7.95 -4.49 -6.83
N VAL A 58 7.18 -4.48 -7.93
CA VAL A 58 5.75 -4.77 -7.92
C VAL A 58 5.49 -6.01 -8.78
N PHE A 59 4.73 -6.96 -8.26
CA PHE A 59 4.27 -8.15 -8.99
C PHE A 59 2.92 -8.62 -8.46
N THR A 60 2.25 -9.45 -9.25
CA THR A 60 0.95 -10.04 -8.91
C THR A 60 1.02 -11.56 -9.07
N ASP A 61 0.17 -12.27 -8.36
CA ASP A 61 -0.05 -13.70 -8.57
C ASP A 61 -1.31 -13.98 -9.41
N ASP A 62 -1.60 -15.25 -9.64
CA ASP A 62 -2.69 -15.72 -10.50
C ASP A 62 -4.09 -15.42 -9.94
N ILE A 63 -4.21 -15.12 -8.65
CA ILE A 63 -5.45 -14.73 -7.99
C ILE A 63 -5.53 -13.24 -7.66
N SER A 64 -4.68 -12.44 -8.34
CA SER A 64 -4.68 -10.98 -8.24
C SER A 64 -4.24 -10.39 -6.90
N ASN A 65 -3.52 -11.14 -6.06
CA ASN A 65 -2.79 -10.49 -4.98
C ASN A 65 -1.70 -9.60 -5.56
N ILE A 66 -1.53 -8.41 -5.00
CA ILE A 66 -0.46 -7.49 -5.40
C ILE A 66 0.60 -7.42 -4.31
N PHE A 67 1.85 -7.55 -4.72
CA PHE A 67 3.00 -7.55 -3.82
C PHE A 67 3.91 -6.36 -4.13
N PHE A 68 4.38 -5.72 -3.08
CA PHE A 68 5.37 -4.65 -3.11
C PHE A 68 6.57 -5.12 -2.32
N ARG A 69 7.71 -5.30 -2.99
CA ARG A 69 8.89 -5.92 -2.38
C ARG A 69 10.08 -4.98 -2.37
N LEU A 70 10.61 -4.73 -1.18
CA LEU A 70 11.93 -4.18 -0.98
C LEU A 70 12.89 -5.33 -0.71
N GLU A 71 13.95 -5.47 -1.54
CA GLU A 71 14.91 -6.55 -1.40
C GLU A 71 15.79 -6.35 -0.16
N GLY A 72 16.00 -7.43 0.58
CA GLY A 72 16.95 -7.50 1.67
C GLY A 72 18.40 -7.82 1.22
N ILE A 73 19.32 -7.86 2.17
CA ILE A 73 20.73 -8.23 1.94
C ILE A 73 20.81 -9.72 1.58
N ASP A 74 20.21 -10.57 2.39
CA ASP A 74 20.18 -12.01 2.14
C ASP A 74 18.92 -12.42 1.36
N LYS A 75 19.10 -12.68 0.06
CA LYS A 75 18.01 -13.12 -0.83
C LYS A 75 17.47 -14.52 -0.55
N LYS A 76 18.15 -15.30 0.30
CA LYS A 76 17.73 -16.65 0.67
C LYS A 76 16.91 -16.68 1.96
N SER A 77 16.98 -15.63 2.76
CA SER A 77 16.16 -15.49 3.95
C SER A 77 14.68 -15.34 3.59
N PRO A 78 13.77 -15.92 4.37
CA PRO A 78 12.33 -15.74 4.16
C PRO A 78 11.96 -14.26 4.35
N PRO A 79 11.01 -13.74 3.52
CA PRO A 79 10.61 -12.35 3.65
C PRO A 79 9.76 -12.11 4.90
N VAL A 80 9.85 -10.91 5.47
CA VAL A 80 8.87 -10.41 6.42
C VAL A 80 7.69 -9.85 5.64
N LEU A 81 6.49 -10.35 5.91
CA LEU A 81 5.26 -9.93 5.24
C LEU A 81 4.41 -9.02 6.13
N ILE A 82 3.88 -7.98 5.53
CA ILE A 82 2.85 -7.11 6.10
C ILE A 82 1.83 -6.85 5.00
N GLY A 83 0.56 -6.87 5.31
CA GLY A 83 -0.46 -6.64 4.30
C GLY A 83 -1.86 -6.60 4.86
N SER A 84 -2.79 -6.30 3.97
CA SER A 84 -4.21 -6.24 4.22
C SER A 84 -4.94 -6.30 2.87
N HIS A 85 -6.15 -5.73 2.76
CA HIS A 85 -6.94 -5.70 1.54
C HIS A 85 -7.24 -4.26 1.10
N LEU A 86 -7.47 -4.07 -0.21
CA LEU A 86 -7.82 -2.78 -0.82
C LEU A 86 -9.30 -2.62 -1.11
N ASP A 87 -9.97 -3.75 -1.30
CA ASP A 87 -11.40 -3.78 -1.55
C ASP A 87 -12.22 -3.40 -0.33
N SER A 88 -13.46 -3.04 -0.57
CA SER A 88 -14.45 -2.79 0.47
C SER A 88 -15.74 -3.56 0.19
N GLN A 89 -16.53 -3.77 1.22
CA GLN A 89 -17.94 -4.07 1.05
C GLN A 89 -18.70 -2.84 0.51
N PRO A 90 -19.92 -2.98 -0.02
CA PRO A 90 -20.77 -1.84 -0.37
C PRO A 90 -20.93 -0.88 0.81
N SER A 91 -20.72 0.43 0.58
CA SER A 91 -20.72 1.48 1.62
C SER A 91 -19.81 1.16 2.80
N GLY A 92 -18.62 0.61 2.52
CA GLY A 92 -17.60 0.33 3.53
C GLY A 92 -16.87 1.58 4.02
N GLY A 93 -16.06 1.42 5.07
CA GLY A 93 -15.24 2.51 5.61
C GLY A 93 -14.03 2.80 4.71
N LYS A 94 -13.59 4.07 4.69
CA LYS A 94 -12.43 4.52 3.91
C LYS A 94 -11.11 3.88 4.34
N TYR A 95 -11.01 3.43 5.58
CA TYR A 95 -9.76 2.99 6.20
C TYR A 95 -9.68 1.49 6.42
N ASP A 96 -10.82 0.80 6.40
CA ASP A 96 -10.88 -0.64 6.58
C ASP A 96 -10.07 -1.34 5.50
N GLY A 97 -9.14 -2.21 5.90
CA GLY A 97 -8.17 -2.86 5.00
C GLY A 97 -7.10 -1.92 4.43
N VAL A 98 -7.51 -0.80 3.86
CA VAL A 98 -6.64 0.18 3.17
C VAL A 98 -5.55 0.70 4.09
N PHE A 99 -5.83 0.93 5.38
CA PHE A 99 -4.82 1.39 6.33
C PHE A 99 -3.64 0.40 6.42
N GLY A 100 -3.93 -0.90 6.53
CA GLY A 100 -2.88 -1.93 6.61
C GLY A 100 -2.00 -1.98 5.36
N VAL A 101 -2.59 -1.83 4.17
CA VAL A 101 -1.85 -1.77 2.90
C VAL A 101 -0.96 -0.53 2.84
N LEU A 102 -1.53 0.64 3.09
CA LEU A 102 -0.79 1.90 3.00
C LEU A 102 0.28 2.05 4.07
N ALA A 103 0.03 1.55 5.28
CA ALA A 103 1.04 1.49 6.34
C ALA A 103 2.24 0.61 5.93
N GLY A 104 1.98 -0.56 5.33
CA GLY A 104 3.03 -1.42 4.79
C GLY A 104 3.85 -0.73 3.70
N ILE A 105 3.19 -0.07 2.75
CA ILE A 105 3.84 0.68 1.68
C ILE A 105 4.67 1.84 2.25
N GLU A 106 4.15 2.58 3.21
CA GLU A 106 4.88 3.68 3.84
C GLU A 106 6.13 3.20 4.56
N ILE A 107 6.08 2.05 5.23
CA ILE A 107 7.24 1.43 5.88
C ILE A 107 8.32 1.12 4.85
N ILE A 108 8.00 0.35 3.81
CA ILE A 108 9.02 -0.05 2.82
C ILE A 108 9.54 1.13 2.01
N GLN A 109 8.72 2.13 1.75
CA GLN A 109 9.17 3.34 1.08
C GLN A 109 10.10 4.17 1.97
N THR A 110 9.79 4.32 3.25
CA THR A 110 10.66 4.98 4.21
C THR A 110 12.02 4.28 4.30
N LEU A 111 12.04 2.94 4.38
CA LEU A 111 13.29 2.17 4.37
C LEU A 111 14.09 2.43 3.09
N SER A 112 13.44 2.38 1.93
CA SER A 112 14.03 2.66 0.62
C SER A 112 14.65 4.06 0.56
N GLU A 113 13.91 5.10 0.92
CA GLU A 113 14.36 6.49 0.92
C GLU A 113 15.54 6.74 1.87
N LYS A 114 15.56 6.05 3.00
CA LYS A 114 16.65 6.13 3.99
C LYS A 114 17.82 5.20 3.67
N LYS A 115 17.73 4.44 2.57
CA LYS A 115 18.74 3.45 2.18
C LYS A 115 19.01 2.40 3.26
N ILE A 116 17.98 2.04 4.02
CA ILE A 116 18.02 0.98 5.02
C ILE A 116 17.60 -0.31 4.31
N ILE A 117 18.54 -1.24 4.22
CA ILE A 117 18.31 -2.54 3.58
C ILE A 117 18.02 -3.55 4.69
N PRO A 118 16.86 -4.25 4.66
CA PRO A 118 16.56 -5.32 5.60
C PRO A 118 17.58 -6.46 5.51
N GLU A 119 17.78 -7.17 6.61
CA GLU A 119 18.61 -8.37 6.65
C GLU A 119 17.98 -9.53 5.87
#